data_29df9625be7f258bef0c03d8f6e1c6bf
#
_entry.id   29df9625be7f258bef0c03d8f6e1c6bf
#
_cell.length_a   1.000
_cell.length_b   1.000
_cell.length_c   1.000
_cell.angle_alpha   90.00
_cell.angle_beta   90.00
_cell.angle_gamma   90.00
#
_symmetry.space_group_name_H-M   'P 1'
#
loop_
_entity.id
_entity.type
_entity.pdbx_description
1 polymer ?
#
loop_
_entity_poly.entity_id
_entity_poly.type
_entity_poly.pdbx_seq_one_letter_code
_entity_poly.pdbx_strand_id
1 'polypeptide(L)' 'LFYLFLQLKFNLYSIMNNLLEKISAEFETFKTESGSLIEKGIKAAGPRARKSTLELEKLLKEFRKVSVEESKK' A
#
# COMPACT_ATOMS: atom_id res chain seq x y z
N LEU A 1 16.90 21.21 -18.43
CA LEU A 1 16.17 21.60 -17.21
C LEU A 1 14.72 21.14 -17.25
N PHE A 2 14.04 21.43 -18.35
CA PHE A 2 12.65 21.03 -18.52
C PHE A 2 12.52 19.50 -18.51
N TYR A 3 13.43 18.81 -19.17
CA TYR A 3 13.45 17.36 -19.22
C TYR A 3 13.64 16.75 -17.83
N LEU A 4 14.55 17.30 -17.03
CA LEU A 4 14.79 16.81 -15.66
C LEU A 4 13.56 17.00 -14.78
N PHE A 5 12.87 18.11 -14.94
CA PHE A 5 11.65 18.38 -14.20
C PHE A 5 10.57 17.35 -14.52
N LEU A 6 10.41 17.03 -15.81
CA LEU A 6 9.46 16.00 -16.25
C LEU A 6 9.83 14.63 -15.70
N GLN A 7 11.12 14.30 -15.66
CA GLN A 7 11.60 13.03 -15.13
C GLN A 7 11.26 12.87 -13.65
N LEU A 8 11.46 13.93 -12.87
CA LEU A 8 11.14 13.90 -11.45
C LEU A 8 9.65 13.69 -11.21
N LYS A 9 8.82 14.40 -11.96
CA LYS A 9 7.38 14.27 -11.85
C LYS A 9 6.92 12.87 -12.23
N PHE A 10 7.48 12.33 -13.30
CA PHE A 10 7.18 10.98 -13.77
C PHE A 10 7.58 9.94 -12.71
N ASN A 11 8.74 10.12 -12.08
CA ASN A 11 9.20 9.21 -11.04
C ASN A 11 8.27 9.18 -9.84
N LEU A 12 7.79 10.34 -9.39
CA LEU A 12 6.84 10.40 -8.28
C LEU A 12 5.53 9.73 -8.63
N TYR A 13 5.04 9.96 -9.84
CA TYR A 13 3.82 9.33 -10.32
C TYR A 13 3.97 7.80 -10.32
N SER A 14 5.11 7.31 -10.81
CA SER A 14 5.40 5.89 -10.85
C SER A 14 5.47 5.28 -9.45
N ILE A 15 6.12 5.98 -8.51
CA ILE A 15 6.21 5.54 -7.12
C ILE A 15 4.83 5.46 -6.48
N MET A 16 3.99 6.45 -6.70
CA MET A 16 2.64 6.47 -6.15
C MET A 16 1.79 5.34 -6.72
N ASN A 17 1.90 5.08 -8.02
CA ASN A 17 1.19 3.96 -8.64
C ASN A 17 1.64 2.61 -8.08
N ASN A 18 2.94 2.43 -7.89
CA ASN A 18 3.47 1.21 -7.31
C ASN A 18 2.97 1.01 -5.89
N LEU A 19 2.94 2.08 -5.10
CA LEU A 19 2.41 2.03 -3.73
C LEU A 19 0.94 1.66 -3.74
N LEU A 20 0.17 2.24 -4.64
CA LEU A 20 -1.26 1.96 -4.75
C LEU A 20 -1.50 0.49 -5.10
N GLU A 21 -0.73 -0.06 -6.02
CA GLU A 21 -0.83 -1.48 -6.37
C GLU A 21 -0.49 -2.38 -5.19
N LYS A 22 0.56 -2.06 -4.45
CA LYS A 22 0.95 -2.83 -3.27
C LYS A 22 -0.10 -2.76 -2.18
N ILE A 23 -0.68 -1.58 -1.97
CA ILE A 23 -1.76 -1.40 -0.99
C ILE A 23 -2.96 -2.23 -1.37
N SER A 24 -3.35 -2.21 -2.65
CA SER A 24 -4.48 -2.99 -3.13
C SER A 24 -4.26 -4.49 -2.95
N ALA A 25 -3.08 -4.98 -3.30
CA ALA A 25 -2.73 -6.39 -3.16
C ALA A 25 -2.75 -6.82 -1.70
N GLU A 26 -2.19 -6.01 -0.81
CA GLU A 26 -2.15 -6.32 0.61
C GLU A 26 -3.53 -6.25 1.23
N PHE A 27 -4.36 -5.33 0.77
CA PHE A 27 -5.75 -5.22 1.23
C PHE A 27 -6.55 -6.47 0.85
N GLU A 28 -6.34 -7.01 -0.36
CA GLU A 28 -6.99 -8.25 -0.77
C GLU A 28 -6.54 -9.43 0.10
N THR A 29 -5.25 -9.49 0.43
CA THR A 29 -4.74 -10.51 1.35
C THR A 29 -5.41 -10.38 2.71
N PHE A 30 -5.51 -9.17 3.23
CA PHE A 30 -6.15 -8.90 4.50
C PHE A 30 -7.62 -9.34 4.48
N LYS A 31 -8.35 -9.00 3.43
CA LYS A 31 -9.76 -9.41 3.28
C LYS A 31 -9.91 -10.93 3.28
N THR A 32 -9.07 -11.60 2.51
CA THR A 32 -9.12 -13.06 2.39
C THR A 32 -8.82 -13.73 3.72
N GLU A 33 -7.76 -13.29 4.40
CA GLU A 33 -7.37 -13.92 5.67
C GLU A 33 -8.36 -13.60 6.79
N SER A 34 -8.88 -12.37 6.81
CA SER A 34 -9.89 -11.99 7.79
C SER A 34 -11.18 -12.76 7.58
N GLY A 35 -11.58 -12.95 6.32
CA GLY A 35 -12.75 -13.75 6.00
C GLY A 35 -12.59 -15.20 6.42
N SER A 36 -11.42 -15.78 6.22
CA SER A 36 -11.13 -17.14 6.63
C SER A 36 -11.21 -17.28 8.15
N LEU A 37 -10.71 -16.29 8.88
CA LEU A 37 -10.80 -16.33 10.35
C LEU A 37 -12.24 -16.21 10.84
N ILE A 38 -12.99 -15.26 10.31
CA ILE A 38 -14.34 -14.93 10.78
C ILE A 38 -15.36 -15.99 10.33
N GLU A 39 -15.33 -16.33 9.04
CA GLU A 39 -16.36 -17.20 8.46
C GLU A 39 -16.06 -18.67 8.62
N LYS A 40 -14.78 -19.05 8.47
CA LYS A 40 -14.38 -20.46 8.50
C LYS A 40 -13.74 -20.88 9.82
N GLY A 41 -13.44 -19.92 10.69
CA GLY A 41 -12.83 -20.20 11.98
C GLY A 41 -11.41 -20.74 11.87
N ILE A 42 -10.70 -20.44 10.80
CA ILE A 42 -9.33 -20.90 10.59
C ILE A 42 -8.39 -20.06 11.44
N LYS A 43 -7.92 -20.65 12.54
CA LYS A 43 -7.08 -19.92 13.51
C LYS A 43 -5.78 -19.41 12.92
N ALA A 44 -5.20 -20.16 11.99
CA ALA A 44 -3.94 -19.77 11.35
C ALA A 44 -4.09 -18.50 10.49
N ALA A 45 -5.32 -18.16 10.09
CA ALA A 45 -5.57 -16.94 9.33
C ALA A 45 -5.45 -15.68 10.18
N GLY A 46 -5.63 -15.77 11.49
CA GLY A 46 -5.51 -14.63 12.39
C GLY A 46 -4.16 -13.95 12.34
N PRO A 47 -3.06 -14.68 12.59
CA PRO A 47 -1.72 -14.10 12.48
C PRO A 47 -1.43 -13.54 11.09
N ARG A 48 -1.89 -14.21 10.03
CA ARG A 48 -1.69 -13.73 8.67
C ARG A 48 -2.43 -12.42 8.42
N ALA A 49 -3.66 -12.30 8.92
CA ALA A 49 -4.44 -11.07 8.83
C ALA A 49 -3.74 -9.93 9.57
N ARG A 50 -3.26 -10.20 10.78
CA ARG A 50 -2.53 -9.18 11.56
C ARG A 50 -1.26 -8.74 10.88
N LYS A 51 -0.53 -9.66 10.26
CA LYS A 51 0.67 -9.33 9.49
C LYS A 51 0.32 -8.39 8.32
N SER A 52 -0.78 -8.67 7.64
CA SER A 52 -1.25 -7.82 6.54
C SER A 52 -1.59 -6.41 7.02
N THR A 53 -2.15 -6.26 8.22
CA THR A 53 -2.43 -4.92 8.77
C THR A 53 -1.15 -4.13 9.00
N LEU A 54 -0.08 -4.79 9.46
CA LEU A 54 1.20 -4.13 9.67
C LEU A 54 1.81 -3.66 8.35
N GLU A 55 1.73 -4.49 7.33
CA GLU A 55 2.22 -4.12 5.99
C GLU A 55 1.40 -2.99 5.40
N LEU A 56 0.08 -3.03 5.56
CA LEU A 56 -0.79 -1.94 5.13
C LEU A 56 -0.44 -0.64 5.83
N GLU A 57 -0.19 -0.69 7.13
CA GLU A 57 0.19 0.49 7.90
C GLU A 57 1.44 1.15 7.33
N LYS A 58 2.46 0.36 7.04
CA LYS A 58 3.70 0.88 6.45
C LYS A 58 3.45 1.50 5.09
N LEU A 59 2.72 0.81 4.23
CA LEU A 59 2.43 1.27 2.88
C LEU A 59 1.60 2.55 2.89
N LEU A 60 0.62 2.63 3.77
CA LEU A 60 -0.23 3.81 3.88
C LEU A 60 0.53 5.01 4.39
N LYS A 61 1.43 4.82 5.35
CA LYS A 61 2.31 5.89 5.83
C LYS A 61 3.21 6.41 4.72
N GLU A 62 3.77 5.49 3.95
CA GLU A 62 4.63 5.85 2.83
C GLU A 62 3.85 6.62 1.77
N PHE A 63 2.63 6.19 1.48
CA PHE A 63 1.76 6.88 0.53
C PHE A 63 1.51 8.32 0.97
N ARG A 64 1.21 8.54 2.26
CA ARG A 64 0.99 9.89 2.78
C ARG A 64 2.22 10.77 2.60
N LYS A 65 3.40 10.20 2.84
CA LYS A 65 4.66 10.90 2.71
C LYS A 65 4.90 11.35 1.28
N VAL A 66 4.75 10.42 0.33
CA VAL A 66 4.94 10.71 -1.10
C VAL A 66 3.88 11.69 -1.59
N SER A 67 2.65 11.54 -1.12
CA SER A 67 1.54 12.43 -1.48
C SER A 67 1.81 13.87 -1.06
N VAL A 68 2.37 14.08 0.11
CA VAL A 68 2.75 15.41 0.58
C VAL A 68 3.83 16.00 -0.31
N GLU A 69 4.83 15.20 -0.67
CA GLU A 69 5.89 15.65 -1.57
C GLU A 69 5.32 16.09 -2.92
N GLU A 70 4.40 15.32 -3.47
CA GLU A 70 3.75 15.68 -4.73
C GLU A 70 2.94 16.97 -4.61
N SER A 71 2.27 17.16 -3.47
CA SER A 71 1.45 18.34 -3.23
C SER A 71 2.25 19.63 -3.12
N LYS A 72 3.52 19.53 -2.73
CA LYS A 72 4.39 20.70 -2.59
C LYS A 72 4.85 21.26 -3.93
N LYS A 73 4.63 20.56 -5.00
CA LYS A 73 4.98 20.99 -6.35
C LYS A 73 3.78 21.61 -7.02
#